data_1b485c181629fee8da6f7dc57ee344c2
#
_entry.id   1b485c181629fee8da6f7dc57ee344c2
#
_cell.length_a   1.000
_cell.length_b   1.000
_cell.length_c   1.000
_cell.angle_alpha   90.00
_cell.angle_beta   90.00
_cell.angle_gamma   90.00
#
_symmetry.space_group_name_H-M   'P 1'
#
loop_
_entity.id
_entity.type
_entity.pdbx_description
1 polymer ?
#
loop_
_entity_poly.entity_id
_entity_poly.type
_entity_poly.pdbx_seq_one_letter_code
_entity_poly.pdbx_strand_id
1 'polypeptide(L)'
;MYSFLNSTHTLNERLNLFTASVKNLYPEIIGIAVTRIDEDDNLYSVYRSPDYGDNFPTFISSISRSPRLNKMRSSLEPSIIDNMLSHQSSVKKIHLRLLQSNCISSMACPIYTNDTFIGVLFINAKVKDFFSEKVNYFTTFSILITLLITDNFNNKKAFHSIVKTVLLLSHHKDPETQNHLKRVAEYSRLIGLYLARRGKCNGDFVESVYHFSDMHDIGKSLIPEDILYSTEIYTDEERAVMNQHPDLGCQLLSNILTTFKYDNNQELNTILNIIRHHHERYDGNGYPDKLKGTDIPLEARIVTVADVIDALLSHRPYKQPWSIDDVELYLINGSGTLFDPLCIDAILHSLNKVTLIQKRYPDVIEEDLPL
;
A
#
# COMPACT_ATOMS: atom_id res chain seq x y z
N MET A 1 -13.43 2.45 28.22
CA MET A 1 -12.67 3.66 27.75
C MET A 1 -11.33 3.29 27.14
N TYR A 2 -10.60 2.28 27.63
CA TYR A 2 -9.25 1.94 27.14
C TYR A 2 -9.18 0.78 26.14
N SER A 3 -10.31 0.30 25.62
CA SER A 3 -10.37 -0.83 24.68
C SER A 3 -9.60 -0.60 23.36
N PHE A 4 -9.45 0.65 22.95
CA PHE A 4 -8.65 1.02 21.78
C PHE A 4 -7.12 0.82 21.95
N LEU A 5 -6.64 0.61 23.19
CA LEU A 5 -5.24 0.29 23.46
C LEU A 5 -4.93 -1.21 23.34
N ASN A 6 -5.97 -2.04 23.17
CA ASN A 6 -5.78 -3.49 23.07
C ASN A 6 -5.03 -3.84 21.78
N SER A 7 -3.88 -4.47 21.90
CA SER A 7 -3.01 -4.88 20.80
C SER A 7 -3.60 -5.99 19.92
N THR A 8 -4.61 -6.71 20.40
CA THR A 8 -5.30 -7.74 19.60
C THR A 8 -6.22 -7.15 18.53
N HIS A 9 -6.55 -5.86 18.60
CA HIS A 9 -7.35 -5.17 17.59
C HIS A 9 -6.46 -4.61 16.46
N THR A 10 -6.97 -4.67 15.24
CA THR A 10 -6.36 -3.98 14.09
C THR A 10 -6.32 -2.47 14.33
N LEU A 11 -5.45 -1.75 13.61
CA LEU A 11 -5.40 -0.28 13.70
C LEU A 11 -6.77 0.34 13.41
N ASN A 12 -7.49 -0.15 12.41
CA ASN A 12 -8.82 0.34 12.05
C ASN A 12 -9.85 0.13 13.17
N GLU A 13 -9.85 -1.02 13.82
CA GLU A 13 -10.71 -1.29 14.98
C GLU A 13 -10.36 -0.37 16.15
N ARG A 14 -9.07 -0.19 16.44
CA ARG A 14 -8.60 0.72 17.50
C ARG A 14 -9.02 2.16 17.22
N LEU A 15 -8.87 2.64 15.98
CA LEU A 15 -9.30 3.99 15.59
C LEU A 15 -10.82 4.16 15.62
N ASN A 16 -11.60 3.12 15.26
CA ASN A 16 -13.05 3.12 15.39
C ASN A 16 -13.48 3.22 16.85
N LEU A 17 -12.90 2.43 17.74
CA LEU A 17 -13.18 2.46 19.19
C LEU A 17 -12.79 3.83 19.79
N PHE A 18 -11.64 4.38 19.39
CA PHE A 18 -11.21 5.69 19.80
C PHE A 18 -12.21 6.78 19.35
N THR A 19 -12.57 6.77 18.06
CA THR A 19 -13.52 7.73 17.49
C THR A 19 -14.87 7.67 18.21
N ALA A 20 -15.39 6.47 18.48
CA ALA A 20 -16.63 6.29 19.23
C ALA A 20 -16.51 6.87 20.65
N SER A 21 -15.37 6.68 21.32
CA SER A 21 -15.12 7.25 22.65
C SER A 21 -15.09 8.78 22.64
N VAL A 22 -14.45 9.39 21.62
CA VAL A 22 -14.40 10.85 21.45
C VAL A 22 -15.79 11.41 21.15
N LYS A 23 -16.58 10.75 20.29
CA LYS A 23 -17.97 11.16 19.96
C LYS A 23 -18.91 11.07 21.15
N ASN A 24 -18.72 10.12 22.05
CA ASN A 24 -19.49 10.06 23.30
C ASN A 24 -19.21 11.26 24.22
N LEU A 25 -18.00 11.78 24.21
CA LEU A 25 -17.64 12.98 24.99
C LEU A 25 -18.00 14.29 24.27
N TYR A 26 -17.93 14.28 22.95
CA TYR A 26 -18.17 15.44 22.09
C TYR A 26 -19.05 15.04 20.90
N PRO A 27 -20.40 15.05 21.10
CA PRO A 27 -21.35 14.66 20.05
C PRO A 27 -21.32 15.53 18.79
N GLU A 28 -20.66 16.68 18.85
CA GLU A 28 -20.43 17.57 17.72
C GLU A 28 -19.40 17.01 16.74
N ILE A 29 -18.53 16.10 17.17
CA ILE A 29 -17.53 15.47 16.30
C ILE A 29 -18.25 14.54 15.32
N ILE A 30 -17.98 14.71 14.04
CA ILE A 30 -18.44 13.82 12.96
C ILE A 30 -17.57 12.57 12.97
N GLY A 31 -16.25 12.76 12.95
CA GLY A 31 -15.29 11.68 12.92
C GLY A 31 -13.88 12.15 12.69
N ILE A 32 -12.98 11.18 12.55
CA ILE A 32 -11.58 11.41 12.22
C ILE A 32 -11.22 10.78 10.88
N ALA A 33 -10.20 11.34 10.22
CA ALA A 33 -9.58 10.71 9.06
C ALA A 33 -8.06 10.83 9.17
N VAL A 34 -7.37 9.75 8.87
CA VAL A 34 -5.91 9.68 8.87
C VAL A 34 -5.43 9.59 7.44
N THR A 35 -4.47 10.42 7.10
CA THR A 35 -3.86 10.42 5.77
C THR A 35 -2.37 10.18 5.87
N ARG A 36 -1.80 9.68 4.79
CA ARG A 36 -0.36 9.53 4.61
C ARG A 36 0.10 10.26 3.36
N ILE A 37 1.40 10.53 3.32
CA ILE A 37 2.09 11.10 2.17
C ILE A 37 2.76 9.99 1.40
N ASP A 38 2.61 10.01 0.07
CA ASP A 38 3.41 9.20 -0.84
C ASP A 38 4.72 9.92 -1.22
N GLU A 39 5.57 9.25 -2.00
CA GLU A 39 6.84 9.79 -2.47
C GLU A 39 6.70 11.01 -3.39
N ASP A 40 5.51 11.19 -3.99
CA ASP A 40 5.17 12.34 -4.85
C ASP A 40 4.51 13.49 -4.07
N ASP A 41 4.61 13.50 -2.74
CA ASP A 41 3.98 14.51 -1.86
C ASP A 41 2.44 14.52 -1.94
N ASN A 42 1.81 13.43 -2.32
CA ASN A 42 0.36 13.32 -2.34
C ASN A 42 -0.17 12.74 -1.01
N LEU A 43 -1.26 13.35 -0.51
CA LEU A 43 -2.00 12.83 0.64
C LEU A 43 -3.06 11.84 0.17
N TYR A 44 -3.06 10.65 0.75
CA TYR A 44 -4.12 9.66 0.60
C TYR A 44 -4.64 9.21 1.97
N SER A 45 -5.92 8.84 2.03
CA SER A 45 -6.56 8.43 3.27
C SER A 45 -6.25 6.95 3.55
N VAL A 46 -5.66 6.66 4.70
CA VAL A 46 -5.43 5.29 5.21
C VAL A 46 -6.53 4.83 6.16
N TYR A 47 -7.17 5.80 6.83
CA TYR A 47 -8.32 5.55 7.69
C TYR A 47 -9.33 6.68 7.58
N ARG A 48 -10.61 6.34 7.65
CA ARG A 48 -11.73 7.27 7.79
C ARG A 48 -12.82 6.68 8.68
N SER A 49 -13.39 7.49 9.54
CA SER A 49 -14.54 7.07 10.35
C SER A 49 -15.71 6.65 9.46
N PRO A 50 -16.46 5.60 9.83
CA PRO A 50 -17.60 5.13 9.05
C PRO A 50 -18.65 6.21 8.75
N ASP A 51 -18.81 7.17 9.64
CA ASP A 51 -19.78 8.27 9.51
C ASP A 51 -19.56 9.20 8.30
N TYR A 52 -18.37 9.18 7.69
CA TYR A 52 -18.13 9.94 6.46
C TYR A 52 -18.76 9.27 5.23
N GLY A 53 -19.10 7.99 5.30
CA GLY A 53 -19.53 7.23 4.12
C GLY A 53 -18.52 7.38 2.98
N ASP A 54 -18.99 7.56 1.75
CA ASP A 54 -18.15 7.77 0.56
C ASP A 54 -17.75 9.24 0.32
N ASN A 55 -18.17 10.15 1.20
CA ASN A 55 -17.93 11.57 1.03
C ASN A 55 -16.49 11.98 1.34
N PHE A 56 -15.77 11.23 2.19
CA PHE A 56 -14.35 11.52 2.43
C PHE A 56 -13.50 10.86 1.34
N PRO A 57 -12.72 11.61 0.57
CA PRO A 57 -11.99 11.05 -0.57
C PRO A 57 -10.80 10.19 -0.13
N THR A 58 -10.54 9.11 -0.87
CA THR A 58 -9.34 8.28 -0.69
C THR A 58 -8.07 9.06 -1.04
N PHE A 59 -8.12 9.90 -2.07
CA PHE A 59 -7.04 10.80 -2.46
C PHE A 59 -7.45 12.24 -2.14
N ILE A 60 -6.64 12.95 -1.35
CA ILE A 60 -6.97 14.30 -0.88
C ILE A 60 -6.37 15.38 -1.78
N SER A 61 -5.07 15.50 -1.84
CA SER A 61 -4.35 16.41 -2.75
C SER A 61 -2.84 16.28 -2.55
N SER A 62 -2.05 16.88 -3.45
CA SER A 62 -0.64 17.13 -3.17
C SER A 62 -0.50 18.21 -2.07
N ILE A 63 0.41 18.00 -1.13
CA ILE A 63 0.74 18.96 -0.06
C ILE A 63 1.23 20.27 -0.65
N SER A 64 2.09 20.21 -1.67
CA SER A 64 2.63 21.39 -2.37
C SER A 64 1.54 22.32 -2.92
N ARG A 65 0.35 21.79 -3.24
CA ARG A 65 -0.81 22.55 -3.72
C ARG A 65 -1.68 23.14 -2.60
N SER A 66 -1.35 22.88 -1.33
CA SER A 66 -2.09 23.38 -0.19
C SER A 66 -1.18 24.22 0.72
N PRO A 67 -1.21 25.58 0.63
CA PRO A 67 -0.38 26.43 1.46
C PRO A 67 -0.54 26.16 2.96
N ARG A 68 -1.77 25.81 3.40
CA ARG A 68 -2.09 25.45 4.77
C ARG A 68 -1.36 24.19 5.24
N LEU A 69 -1.42 23.11 4.45
CA LEU A 69 -0.77 21.84 4.79
C LEU A 69 0.75 21.96 4.71
N ASN A 70 1.24 22.75 3.76
CA ASN A 70 2.67 23.02 3.62
C ASN A 70 3.24 23.80 4.80
N LYS A 71 2.49 24.83 5.27
CA LYS A 71 2.85 25.56 6.49
C LYS A 71 2.85 24.63 7.72
N MET A 72 1.84 23.78 7.87
CA MET A 72 1.75 22.81 8.97
C MET A 72 2.94 21.84 8.97
N ARG A 73 3.39 21.38 7.80
CA ARG A 73 4.59 20.53 7.64
C ARG A 73 5.85 21.15 8.24
N SER A 74 5.99 22.47 8.18
CA SER A 74 7.17 23.18 8.67
C SER A 74 7.02 23.70 10.11
N SER A 75 5.78 24.05 10.54
CA SER A 75 5.53 24.64 11.87
C SER A 75 5.33 23.61 12.97
N LEU A 76 5.08 22.33 12.62
CA LEU A 76 4.71 21.26 13.55
C LEU A 76 3.41 21.50 14.32
N GLU A 77 2.69 22.58 14.03
CA GLU A 77 1.49 22.99 14.75
C GLU A 77 0.21 22.54 14.05
N PRO A 78 -0.85 22.22 14.81
CA PRO A 78 -2.17 21.99 14.25
C PRO A 78 -2.69 23.20 13.48
N SER A 79 -3.51 22.94 12.47
CA SER A 79 -4.17 23.99 11.70
C SER A 79 -5.68 23.83 11.76
N ILE A 80 -6.39 24.91 12.16
CA ILE A 80 -7.84 24.92 12.38
C ILE A 80 -8.53 25.66 11.23
N ILE A 81 -9.69 25.16 10.82
CA ILE A 81 -10.71 25.87 10.04
C ILE A 81 -11.95 25.97 10.93
N ASP A 82 -12.25 27.14 11.42
CA ASP A 82 -13.36 27.37 12.33
C ASP A 82 -14.72 27.35 11.62
N ASN A 83 -14.75 27.79 10.36
CA ASN A 83 -15.98 27.78 9.56
C ASN A 83 -15.69 27.54 8.08
N MET A 84 -16.01 26.35 7.59
CA MET A 84 -15.85 26.00 6.18
C MET A 84 -16.78 26.78 5.25
N LEU A 85 -17.92 27.27 5.76
CA LEU A 85 -18.89 28.04 4.97
C LEU A 85 -18.37 29.42 4.60
N SER A 86 -17.49 30.02 5.42
CA SER A 86 -16.91 31.34 5.15
C SER A 86 -15.89 31.35 4.00
N HIS A 87 -15.45 30.20 3.55
CA HIS A 87 -14.43 30.05 2.51
C HIS A 87 -15.03 29.73 1.12
N GLN A 88 -16.30 29.99 0.89
CA GLN A 88 -17.01 29.60 -0.34
C GLN A 88 -16.47 30.20 -1.64
N SER A 89 -15.74 31.31 -1.61
CA SER A 89 -15.16 31.95 -2.80
C SER A 89 -13.95 31.22 -3.41
N SER A 90 -13.35 30.25 -2.69
CA SER A 90 -12.21 29.45 -3.16
C SER A 90 -12.36 27.96 -2.85
N VAL A 91 -13.59 27.44 -2.88
CA VAL A 91 -13.92 26.09 -2.40
C VAL A 91 -13.30 25.03 -3.29
N LYS A 92 -12.27 24.35 -2.78
CA LYS A 92 -11.73 23.13 -3.40
C LYS A 92 -12.80 22.03 -3.35
N LYS A 93 -12.82 21.16 -4.37
CA LYS A 93 -13.76 20.03 -4.49
C LYS A 93 -13.88 19.17 -3.22
N ILE A 94 -12.82 19.11 -2.42
CA ILE A 94 -12.79 18.40 -1.13
C ILE A 94 -13.65 19.10 -0.05
N HIS A 95 -13.63 20.42 0.03
CA HIS A 95 -14.45 21.17 1.00
C HIS A 95 -15.95 20.96 0.72
N LEU A 96 -16.36 20.92 -0.55
CA LEU A 96 -17.74 20.62 -0.93
C LEU A 96 -18.19 19.24 -0.43
N ARG A 97 -17.33 18.23 -0.58
CA ARG A 97 -17.64 16.88 -0.08
C ARG A 97 -17.72 16.84 1.44
N LEU A 98 -16.84 17.54 2.15
CA LEU A 98 -16.88 17.62 3.60
C LEU A 98 -18.14 18.35 4.09
N LEU A 99 -18.57 19.41 3.42
CA LEU A 99 -19.82 20.10 3.72
C LEU A 99 -21.05 19.18 3.49
N GLN A 100 -21.02 18.30 2.47
CA GLN A 100 -22.07 17.28 2.27
C GLN A 100 -22.16 16.29 3.45
N SER A 101 -21.07 16.09 4.20
CA SER A 101 -21.03 15.30 5.44
C SER A 101 -21.31 16.16 6.69
N ASN A 102 -21.92 17.33 6.55
CA ASN A 102 -22.18 18.28 7.63
C ASN A 102 -20.93 18.78 8.39
N CYS A 103 -19.75 18.70 7.78
CA CYS A 103 -18.51 19.20 8.36
C CYS A 103 -18.47 20.72 8.25
N ILE A 104 -18.49 21.42 9.38
CA ILE A 104 -18.47 22.89 9.46
C ILE A 104 -17.13 23.42 9.95
N SER A 105 -16.50 22.75 10.90
CA SER A 105 -15.14 23.06 11.34
C SER A 105 -14.23 21.86 11.30
N SER A 106 -12.92 22.08 11.15
CA SER A 106 -11.93 21.03 11.00
C SER A 106 -10.61 21.42 11.65
N MET A 107 -10.04 20.49 12.41
CA MET A 107 -8.68 20.56 12.92
C MET A 107 -7.82 19.55 12.17
N ALA A 108 -6.71 20.01 11.61
CA ALA A 108 -5.70 19.18 10.97
C ALA A 108 -4.45 19.14 11.84
N CYS A 109 -4.01 17.96 12.23
CA CYS A 109 -2.84 17.76 13.07
C CYS A 109 -1.76 17.00 12.27
N PRO A 110 -0.50 17.46 12.29
CA PRO A 110 0.57 16.77 11.59
C PRO A 110 0.95 15.48 12.32
N ILE A 111 1.30 14.44 11.55
CA ILE A 111 1.82 13.16 12.04
C ILE A 111 3.30 13.06 11.69
N TYR A 112 4.13 12.79 12.68
CA TYR A 112 5.57 12.68 12.54
C TYR A 112 6.09 11.34 13.06
N THR A 113 7.16 10.85 12.43
CA THR A 113 7.97 9.73 12.92
C THR A 113 9.44 10.11 12.75
N ASN A 114 10.21 10.11 13.86
CA ASN A 114 11.62 10.47 13.83
C ASN A 114 11.91 11.76 13.03
N ASP A 115 11.20 12.85 13.38
CA ASP A 115 11.27 14.16 12.74
C ASP A 115 10.84 14.20 11.26
N THR A 116 10.37 13.08 10.71
CA THR A 116 9.85 13.01 9.35
C THR A 116 8.33 13.17 9.36
N PHE A 117 7.83 14.12 8.59
CA PHE A 117 6.39 14.31 8.38
C PHE A 117 5.84 13.18 7.50
N ILE A 118 4.94 12.37 8.03
CA ILE A 118 4.41 11.18 7.36
C ILE A 118 2.93 11.28 6.99
N GLY A 119 2.21 12.28 7.50
CA GLY A 119 0.78 12.39 7.20
C GLY A 119 0.07 13.46 8.02
N VAL A 120 -1.26 13.43 7.95
CA VAL A 120 -2.16 14.37 8.63
C VAL A 120 -3.34 13.62 9.24
N LEU A 121 -3.62 13.90 10.50
CA LEU A 121 -4.87 13.56 11.16
C LEU A 121 -5.86 14.71 11.02
N PHE A 122 -7.04 14.44 10.49
CA PHE A 122 -8.17 15.37 10.45
C PHE A 122 -9.20 14.98 11.50
N ILE A 123 -9.64 15.95 12.30
CA ILE A 123 -10.76 15.85 13.23
C ILE A 123 -11.81 16.85 12.74
N ASN A 124 -13.03 16.40 12.49
CA ASN A 124 -14.07 17.22 11.88
C ASN A 124 -15.31 17.31 12.78
N ALA A 125 -15.90 18.52 12.84
CA ALA A 125 -17.08 18.79 13.65
C ALA A 125 -18.20 19.45 12.85
N LYS A 126 -19.44 19.27 13.31
CA LYS A 126 -20.67 19.79 12.68
C LYS A 126 -21.08 21.20 13.13
N VAL A 127 -20.28 21.84 13.97
CA VAL A 127 -20.53 23.19 14.46
C VAL A 127 -19.34 24.09 14.18
N LYS A 128 -19.56 25.38 14.00
CA LYS A 128 -18.51 26.37 13.80
C LYS A 128 -17.76 26.65 15.12
N ASP A 129 -16.54 27.12 15.00
CA ASP A 129 -15.69 27.59 16.12
C ASP A 129 -15.43 26.52 17.20
N PHE A 130 -15.65 25.23 16.86
CA PHE A 130 -15.63 24.11 17.82
C PHE A 130 -14.24 23.87 18.41
N PHE A 131 -13.18 24.04 17.63
CA PHE A 131 -11.82 23.69 18.04
C PHE A 131 -11.08 24.86 18.72
N SER A 132 -11.45 26.09 18.46
CA SER A 132 -10.72 27.29 18.93
C SER A 132 -10.57 27.34 20.45
N GLU A 133 -11.61 26.97 21.19
CA GLU A 133 -11.58 26.95 22.67
C GLU A 133 -11.05 25.61 23.24
N LYS A 134 -10.96 24.56 22.40
CA LYS A 134 -10.65 23.17 22.79
C LYS A 134 -9.35 22.68 22.18
N VAL A 135 -8.54 23.57 21.60
CA VAL A 135 -7.33 23.20 20.86
C VAL A 135 -6.40 22.30 21.67
N ASN A 136 -6.17 22.60 22.93
CA ASN A 136 -5.27 21.80 23.79
C ASN A 136 -5.80 20.37 24.01
N TYR A 137 -7.11 20.20 24.18
CA TYR A 137 -7.72 18.88 24.32
C TYR A 137 -7.55 18.03 23.05
N PHE A 138 -7.87 18.62 21.89
CA PHE A 138 -7.77 17.89 20.62
C PHE A 138 -6.33 17.70 20.17
N THR A 139 -5.41 18.58 20.58
CA THR A 139 -3.96 18.33 20.39
C THR A 139 -3.51 17.11 21.19
N THR A 140 -3.96 16.97 22.44
CA THR A 140 -3.65 15.77 23.25
C THR A 140 -4.24 14.50 22.61
N PHE A 141 -5.49 14.54 22.14
CA PHE A 141 -6.06 13.41 21.40
C PHE A 141 -5.30 13.11 20.11
N SER A 142 -4.85 14.14 19.40
CA SER A 142 -4.06 13.93 18.18
C SER A 142 -2.72 13.28 18.46
N ILE A 143 -2.07 13.59 19.58
CA ILE A 143 -0.84 12.94 20.02
C ILE A 143 -1.08 11.46 20.29
N LEU A 144 -2.15 11.11 21.03
CA LEU A 144 -2.49 9.71 21.30
C LEU A 144 -2.76 8.92 20.01
N ILE A 145 -3.53 9.50 19.08
CA ILE A 145 -3.76 8.85 17.77
C ILE A 145 -2.45 8.72 16.99
N THR A 146 -1.62 9.76 17.00
CA THR A 146 -0.31 9.72 16.34
C THR A 146 0.56 8.61 16.90
N LEU A 147 0.60 8.43 18.23
CA LEU A 147 1.32 7.33 18.86
C LEU A 147 0.79 5.96 18.42
N LEU A 148 -0.54 5.77 18.35
CA LEU A 148 -1.14 4.52 17.87
C LEU A 148 -0.77 4.22 16.42
N ILE A 149 -0.78 5.26 15.57
CA ILE A 149 -0.45 5.13 14.15
C ILE A 149 1.03 4.84 13.96
N THR A 150 1.90 5.58 14.66
CA THR A 150 3.36 5.41 14.54
C THR A 150 3.84 4.11 15.12
N ASP A 151 3.26 3.63 16.23
CA ASP A 151 3.53 2.31 16.79
C ASP A 151 3.20 1.19 15.80
N ASN A 152 1.99 1.20 15.26
CA ASN A 152 1.59 0.26 14.21
C ASN A 152 2.53 0.32 13.00
N PHE A 153 2.91 1.52 12.61
CA PHE A 153 3.78 1.77 11.48
C PHE A 153 5.20 1.23 11.69
N ASN A 154 5.77 1.49 12.88
CA ASN A 154 7.10 1.03 13.24
C ASN A 154 7.15 -0.50 13.33
N ASN A 155 6.09 -1.13 13.83
CA ASN A 155 5.95 -2.59 13.88
C ASN A 155 5.91 -3.18 12.47
N LYS A 156 5.13 -2.60 11.55
CA LYS A 156 5.10 -3.00 10.14
C LYS A 156 6.49 -2.86 9.49
N LYS A 157 7.13 -1.71 9.68
CA LYS A 157 8.45 -1.43 9.12
C LYS A 157 9.52 -2.37 9.69
N ALA A 158 9.49 -2.64 11.00
CA ALA A 158 10.41 -3.58 11.64
C ALA A 158 10.22 -4.99 11.09
N PHE A 159 8.98 -5.47 10.99
CA PHE A 159 8.67 -6.75 10.40
C PHE A 159 9.15 -6.84 8.94
N HIS A 160 8.81 -5.84 8.12
CA HIS A 160 9.29 -5.77 6.73
C HIS A 160 10.82 -5.78 6.66
N SER A 161 11.51 -5.04 7.54
CA SER A 161 12.98 -5.03 7.60
C SER A 161 13.56 -6.39 7.96
N ILE A 162 12.93 -7.12 8.88
CA ILE A 162 13.34 -8.48 9.25
C ILE A 162 13.19 -9.43 8.05
N VAL A 163 12.02 -9.43 7.41
CA VAL A 163 11.79 -10.29 6.26
C VAL A 163 12.71 -9.91 5.10
N LYS A 164 12.90 -8.61 4.87
CA LYS A 164 13.86 -8.13 3.85
C LYS A 164 15.30 -8.52 4.16
N THR A 165 15.71 -8.54 5.42
CA THR A 165 17.03 -9.03 5.82
C THR A 165 17.16 -10.53 5.54
N VAL A 166 16.11 -11.30 5.82
CA VAL A 166 16.07 -12.73 5.47
C VAL A 166 16.14 -12.92 3.96
N LEU A 167 15.38 -12.12 3.20
CA LEU A 167 15.49 -12.07 1.72
C LEU A 167 16.92 -11.78 1.27
N LEU A 168 17.56 -10.73 1.77
CA LEU A 168 18.92 -10.36 1.39
C LEU A 168 19.93 -11.46 1.72
N LEU A 169 19.79 -12.14 2.85
CA LEU A 169 20.62 -13.29 3.21
C LEU A 169 20.36 -14.51 2.31
N SER A 170 19.13 -14.66 1.81
CA SER A 170 18.72 -15.69 0.88
C SER A 170 19.11 -15.35 -0.57
N HIS A 171 19.13 -14.06 -0.92
CA HIS A 171 19.38 -13.53 -2.27
C HIS A 171 20.84 -13.61 -2.75
N HIS A 172 21.78 -14.08 -1.94
CA HIS A 172 23.04 -14.55 -2.54
C HIS A 172 22.79 -15.67 -3.57
N LYS A 173 21.53 -16.12 -3.68
CA LYS A 173 21.10 -17.23 -4.54
C LYS A 173 20.09 -16.84 -5.63
N ASP A 174 19.48 -15.65 -5.60
CA ASP A 174 18.46 -15.28 -6.60
C ASP A 174 19.01 -14.24 -7.58
N PRO A 175 18.95 -14.47 -8.91
CA PRO A 175 19.38 -13.52 -9.92
C PRO A 175 18.48 -12.27 -10.02
N GLU A 176 17.37 -12.19 -9.27
CA GLU A 176 16.49 -11.05 -9.30
C GLU A 176 17.13 -9.81 -8.66
N THR A 177 17.13 -8.71 -9.39
CA THR A 177 17.78 -7.48 -8.95
C THR A 177 16.92 -6.73 -7.93
N GLN A 178 17.57 -5.97 -7.03
CA GLN A 178 16.84 -5.07 -6.10
C GLN A 178 15.95 -4.06 -6.84
N ASN A 179 16.29 -3.69 -8.08
CA ASN A 179 15.50 -2.76 -8.88
C ASN A 179 14.24 -3.40 -9.41
N HIS A 180 14.25 -4.70 -9.77
CA HIS A 180 13.04 -5.47 -10.06
C HIS A 180 12.04 -5.40 -8.89
N LEU A 181 12.46 -5.74 -7.68
CA LEU A 181 11.58 -5.71 -6.49
C LEU A 181 10.97 -4.33 -6.25
N LYS A 182 11.76 -3.25 -6.42
CA LYS A 182 11.26 -1.88 -6.31
C LYS A 182 10.23 -1.55 -7.40
N ARG A 183 10.47 -1.97 -8.63
CA ARG A 183 9.53 -1.73 -9.74
C ARG A 183 8.22 -2.47 -9.55
N VAL A 184 8.28 -3.76 -9.17
CA VAL A 184 7.08 -4.56 -8.85
C VAL A 184 6.26 -3.89 -7.73
N ALA A 185 6.92 -3.39 -6.68
CA ALA A 185 6.24 -2.67 -5.60
C ALA A 185 5.55 -1.40 -6.11
N GLU A 186 6.24 -0.58 -6.91
CA GLU A 186 5.67 0.66 -7.46
C GLU A 186 4.51 0.39 -8.44
N TYR A 187 4.60 -0.64 -9.30
CA TYR A 187 3.50 -1.02 -10.17
C TYR A 187 2.30 -1.53 -9.36
N SER A 188 2.54 -2.35 -8.35
CA SER A 188 1.50 -2.81 -7.43
C SER A 188 0.79 -1.64 -6.76
N ARG A 189 1.53 -0.64 -6.34
CA ARG A 189 1.00 0.60 -5.75
C ARG A 189 0.17 1.39 -6.75
N LEU A 190 0.62 1.55 -8.00
CA LEU A 190 -0.16 2.23 -9.04
C LEU A 190 -1.52 1.57 -9.24
N ILE A 191 -1.54 0.25 -9.37
CA ILE A 191 -2.77 -0.54 -9.52
C ILE A 191 -3.65 -0.36 -8.28
N GLY A 192 -3.08 -0.54 -7.08
CA GLY A 192 -3.79 -0.40 -5.81
C GLY A 192 -4.43 0.97 -5.61
N LEU A 193 -3.70 2.06 -5.89
CA LEU A 193 -4.22 3.43 -5.80
C LEU A 193 -5.38 3.68 -6.77
N TYR A 194 -5.32 3.14 -7.97
CA TYR A 194 -6.42 3.24 -8.93
C TYR A 194 -7.68 2.51 -8.44
N LEU A 195 -7.51 1.29 -7.92
CA LEU A 195 -8.60 0.50 -7.36
C LEU A 195 -9.20 1.14 -6.11
N ALA A 196 -8.36 1.72 -5.24
CA ALA A 196 -8.79 2.44 -4.05
C ALA A 196 -9.66 3.68 -4.39
N ARG A 197 -9.31 4.42 -5.47
CA ARG A 197 -10.13 5.54 -5.97
C ARG A 197 -11.53 5.11 -6.44
N ARG A 198 -11.68 3.84 -6.82
CA ARG A 198 -12.95 3.22 -7.23
C ARG A 198 -13.65 2.47 -6.10
N GLY A 199 -13.16 2.59 -4.86
CA GLY A 199 -13.76 1.95 -3.69
C GLY A 199 -13.60 0.43 -3.63
N LYS A 200 -12.64 -0.15 -4.38
CA LYS A 200 -12.38 -1.60 -4.40
C LYS A 200 -11.49 -2.06 -3.26
N CYS A 201 -10.70 -1.15 -2.68
CA CYS A 201 -9.87 -1.36 -1.50
C CYS A 201 -9.66 -0.03 -0.76
N ASN A 202 -9.01 -0.06 0.40
CA ASN A 202 -8.65 1.14 1.15
C ASN A 202 -7.15 1.44 1.02
N GLY A 203 -6.72 2.59 1.54
CA GLY A 203 -5.31 3.02 1.47
C GLY A 203 -4.38 2.13 2.29
N ASP A 204 -4.84 1.56 3.43
CA ASP A 204 -4.03 0.66 4.25
C ASP A 204 -3.71 -0.65 3.49
N PHE A 205 -4.70 -1.17 2.73
CA PHE A 205 -4.48 -2.30 1.82
C PHE A 205 -3.43 -1.97 0.75
N VAL A 206 -3.51 -0.79 0.13
CA VAL A 206 -2.52 -0.36 -0.90
C VAL A 206 -1.12 -0.33 -0.33
N GLU A 207 -0.95 0.22 0.88
CA GLU A 207 0.35 0.25 1.56
C GLU A 207 0.85 -1.16 1.90
N SER A 208 -0.03 -2.05 2.36
CA SER A 208 0.36 -3.43 2.64
C SER A 208 0.83 -4.13 1.37
N VAL A 209 0.11 -4.00 0.26
CA VAL A 209 0.53 -4.58 -1.03
C VAL A 209 1.84 -3.98 -1.51
N TYR A 210 2.02 -2.66 -1.43
CA TYR A 210 3.27 -1.98 -1.77
C TYR A 210 4.47 -2.51 -0.99
N HIS A 211 4.31 -2.65 0.34
CA HIS A 211 5.41 -3.08 1.20
C HIS A 211 5.75 -4.57 1.11
N PHE A 212 4.80 -5.40 0.71
CA PHE A 212 4.97 -6.86 0.75
C PHE A 212 5.02 -7.53 -0.62
N SER A 213 4.82 -6.79 -1.71
CA SER A 213 4.94 -7.34 -3.07
C SER A 213 6.34 -7.82 -3.42
N ASP A 214 7.39 -7.27 -2.78
CA ASP A 214 8.77 -7.71 -2.95
C ASP A 214 9.05 -9.12 -2.37
N MET A 215 8.08 -9.68 -1.62
CA MET A 215 8.20 -11.00 -1.01
C MET A 215 7.61 -12.14 -1.85
N HIS A 216 7.00 -11.85 -3.01
CA HIS A 216 6.28 -12.84 -3.81
C HIS A 216 7.14 -14.07 -4.10
N ASP A 217 8.42 -13.89 -4.36
CA ASP A 217 9.38 -14.91 -4.75
C ASP A 217 10.31 -15.41 -3.64
N ILE A 218 10.03 -15.09 -2.36
CA ILE A 218 10.91 -15.48 -1.22
C ILE A 218 11.23 -16.98 -1.18
N GLY A 219 10.32 -17.82 -1.65
CA GLY A 219 10.49 -19.26 -1.68
C GLY A 219 11.50 -19.77 -2.70
N LYS A 220 11.91 -18.96 -3.68
CA LYS A 220 12.98 -19.30 -4.62
C LYS A 220 14.30 -19.60 -3.92
N SER A 221 14.53 -18.98 -2.75
CA SER A 221 15.71 -19.25 -1.92
C SER A 221 15.84 -20.71 -1.44
N LEU A 222 14.76 -21.47 -1.48
CA LEU A 222 14.72 -22.89 -1.11
C LEU A 222 14.73 -23.84 -2.31
N ILE A 223 14.75 -23.31 -3.53
CA ILE A 223 14.88 -24.09 -4.76
C ILE A 223 16.36 -24.51 -4.93
N PRO A 224 16.63 -25.75 -5.39
CA PRO A 224 17.99 -26.19 -5.70
C PRO A 224 18.68 -25.27 -6.71
N GLU A 225 19.97 -24.99 -6.48
CA GLU A 225 20.73 -24.00 -7.28
C GLU A 225 20.87 -24.40 -8.75
N ASP A 226 21.01 -25.68 -9.04
CA ASP A 226 21.07 -26.26 -10.40
C ASP A 226 19.80 -25.98 -11.21
N ILE A 227 18.63 -25.89 -10.54
CA ILE A 227 17.37 -25.52 -11.17
C ILE A 227 17.22 -23.99 -11.22
N LEU A 228 17.50 -23.30 -10.09
CA LEU A 228 17.31 -21.86 -9.98
C LEU A 228 18.15 -21.08 -11.01
N TYR A 229 19.40 -21.49 -11.23
CA TYR A 229 20.34 -20.85 -12.17
C TYR A 229 20.40 -21.52 -13.54
N SER A 230 19.50 -22.44 -13.83
CA SER A 230 19.45 -23.08 -15.14
C SER A 230 19.23 -22.04 -16.23
N THR A 231 20.07 -22.08 -17.24
CA THR A 231 19.97 -21.26 -18.45
C THR A 231 19.21 -21.95 -19.57
N GLU A 232 18.85 -23.20 -19.36
CA GLU A 232 18.16 -24.04 -20.33
C GLU A 232 16.64 -24.03 -20.07
N ILE A 233 15.89 -24.51 -21.06
CA ILE A 233 14.44 -24.69 -20.88
C ILE A 233 14.22 -25.83 -19.89
N TYR A 234 13.50 -25.55 -18.81
CA TYR A 234 13.18 -26.55 -17.79
C TYR A 234 12.48 -27.76 -18.36
N THR A 235 12.92 -28.92 -17.93
CA THR A 235 12.15 -30.17 -18.07
C THR A 235 10.84 -30.09 -17.26
N ASP A 236 9.93 -31.04 -17.47
CA ASP A 236 8.67 -31.07 -16.71
C ASP A 236 8.93 -31.25 -15.20
N GLU A 237 9.94 -32.07 -14.86
CA GLU A 237 10.37 -32.30 -13.46
C GLU A 237 10.97 -31.07 -12.83
N GLU A 238 11.88 -30.38 -13.50
CA GLU A 238 12.46 -29.11 -13.01
C GLU A 238 11.40 -28.03 -12.89
N ARG A 239 10.47 -27.95 -13.84
CA ARG A 239 9.32 -27.05 -13.79
C ARG A 239 8.45 -27.34 -12.56
N ALA A 240 8.20 -28.62 -12.27
CA ALA A 240 7.43 -29.02 -11.10
C ALA A 240 8.13 -28.61 -9.78
N VAL A 241 9.46 -28.69 -9.71
CA VAL A 241 10.25 -28.23 -8.57
C VAL A 241 10.19 -26.70 -8.47
N MET A 242 10.42 -25.97 -9.55
CA MET A 242 10.34 -24.49 -9.57
C MET A 242 8.96 -24.01 -9.12
N ASN A 243 7.89 -24.67 -9.56
CA ASN A 243 6.52 -24.30 -9.21
C ASN A 243 6.16 -24.52 -7.72
N GLN A 244 7.09 -25.08 -6.92
CA GLN A 244 6.90 -25.22 -5.46
C GLN A 244 7.30 -23.96 -4.67
N HIS A 245 7.97 -22.96 -5.30
CA HIS A 245 8.42 -21.78 -4.55
C HIS A 245 7.29 -21.03 -3.82
N PRO A 246 6.01 -20.96 -4.30
CA PRO A 246 4.95 -20.34 -3.52
C PRO A 246 4.67 -21.08 -2.19
N ASP A 247 4.62 -22.41 -2.22
CA ASP A 247 4.43 -23.24 -1.03
C ASP A 247 5.63 -23.15 -0.07
N LEU A 248 6.84 -23.22 -0.60
CA LEU A 248 8.09 -23.10 0.16
C LEU A 248 8.21 -21.72 0.81
N GLY A 249 7.81 -20.66 0.10
CA GLY A 249 7.78 -19.29 0.62
C GLY A 249 6.80 -19.12 1.77
N CYS A 250 5.61 -19.72 1.68
CA CYS A 250 4.64 -19.72 2.77
C CYS A 250 5.17 -20.47 4.00
N GLN A 251 5.86 -21.60 3.81
CA GLN A 251 6.48 -22.36 4.91
C GLN A 251 7.60 -21.53 5.58
N LEU A 252 8.48 -20.92 4.78
CA LEU A 252 9.56 -20.07 5.28
C LEU A 252 9.00 -18.90 6.11
N LEU A 253 8.01 -18.19 5.57
CA LEU A 253 7.38 -17.08 6.29
C LEU A 253 6.71 -17.54 7.59
N SER A 254 5.98 -18.66 7.57
CA SER A 254 5.33 -19.22 8.77
C SER A 254 6.33 -19.53 9.88
N ASN A 255 7.51 -20.05 9.55
CA ASN A 255 8.59 -20.31 10.51
C ASN A 255 9.14 -19.01 11.11
N ILE A 256 9.34 -17.97 10.28
CA ILE A 256 9.78 -16.64 10.73
C ILE A 256 8.75 -16.05 11.70
N LEU A 257 7.47 -16.07 11.33
CA LEU A 257 6.38 -15.52 12.13
C LEU A 257 6.26 -16.18 13.49
N THR A 258 6.36 -17.50 13.56
CA THR A 258 6.32 -18.27 14.80
C THR A 258 7.48 -17.85 15.72
N THR A 259 8.67 -17.63 15.16
CA THR A 259 9.87 -17.21 15.90
C THR A 259 9.71 -15.80 16.49
N PHE A 260 9.13 -14.87 15.73
CA PHE A 260 8.99 -13.46 16.15
C PHE A 260 7.66 -13.13 16.83
N LYS A 261 6.74 -14.09 17.00
CA LYS A 261 5.42 -13.91 17.62
C LYS A 261 4.63 -12.72 17.04
N TYR A 262 4.65 -12.60 15.72
CA TYR A 262 3.93 -11.53 15.02
C TYR A 262 2.44 -11.87 14.90
N ASP A 263 1.56 -11.04 15.49
CA ASP A 263 0.12 -11.35 15.65
C ASP A 263 -0.81 -10.55 14.72
N ASN A 264 -0.29 -9.80 13.73
CA ASN A 264 -1.16 -9.04 12.84
C ASN A 264 -1.74 -9.92 11.73
N ASN A 265 -2.84 -10.61 12.01
CA ASN A 265 -3.48 -11.56 11.10
C ASN A 265 -3.84 -10.99 9.73
N GLN A 266 -4.21 -9.70 9.61
CA GLN A 266 -4.61 -9.12 8.34
C GLN A 266 -3.41 -8.94 7.40
N GLU A 267 -2.29 -8.44 7.92
CA GLU A 267 -1.06 -8.28 7.13
C GLU A 267 -0.45 -9.63 6.77
N LEU A 268 -0.48 -10.57 7.72
CA LEU A 268 -0.03 -11.93 7.47
C LEU A 268 -0.79 -12.59 6.32
N ASN A 269 -2.10 -12.44 6.29
CA ASN A 269 -2.91 -12.96 5.20
C ASN A 269 -2.54 -12.31 3.87
N THR A 270 -2.33 -10.98 3.85
CA THR A 270 -1.91 -10.26 2.64
C THR A 270 -0.57 -10.80 2.12
N ILE A 271 0.43 -10.98 3.00
CA ILE A 271 1.75 -11.49 2.60
C ILE A 271 1.64 -12.94 2.10
N LEU A 272 0.96 -13.80 2.86
CA LEU A 272 0.77 -15.20 2.47
C LEU A 272 0.01 -15.34 1.15
N ASN A 273 -1.02 -14.51 0.94
CA ASN A 273 -1.77 -14.49 -0.31
C ASN A 273 -0.90 -14.05 -1.50
N ILE A 274 -0.04 -13.05 -1.31
CA ILE A 274 0.91 -12.61 -2.35
C ILE A 274 1.86 -13.76 -2.69
N ILE A 275 2.54 -14.32 -1.69
CA ILE A 275 3.53 -15.39 -1.90
C ILE A 275 2.88 -16.62 -2.55
N ARG A 276 1.71 -17.04 -2.07
CA ARG A 276 1.07 -18.28 -2.51
C ARG A 276 0.43 -18.16 -3.87
N HIS A 277 -0.18 -16.99 -4.19
CA HIS A 277 -1.14 -16.92 -5.31
C HIS A 277 -0.71 -15.99 -6.45
N HIS A 278 0.49 -15.41 -6.44
CA HIS A 278 0.93 -14.50 -7.53
C HIS A 278 1.11 -15.21 -8.89
N HIS A 279 1.11 -16.53 -8.93
CA HIS A 279 1.11 -17.34 -10.16
C HIS A 279 -0.26 -17.91 -10.52
N GLU A 280 -1.30 -17.54 -9.77
CA GLU A 280 -2.66 -17.90 -10.19
C GLU A 280 -3.08 -17.09 -11.42
N ARG A 281 -3.85 -17.74 -12.29
CA ARG A 281 -4.41 -17.12 -13.50
C ARG A 281 -5.89 -16.90 -13.33
N TYR A 282 -6.38 -15.79 -13.85
CA TYR A 282 -7.79 -15.42 -13.70
C TYR A 282 -8.75 -16.44 -14.28
N ASP A 283 -8.32 -17.24 -15.29
CA ASP A 283 -9.07 -18.34 -15.88
C ASP A 283 -9.07 -19.64 -15.05
N GLY A 284 -8.24 -19.74 -13.98
CA GLY A 284 -8.10 -20.90 -13.12
C GLY A 284 -7.07 -21.94 -13.62
N ASN A 285 -6.26 -21.61 -14.63
CA ASN A 285 -5.19 -22.46 -15.15
C ASN A 285 -3.82 -22.14 -14.55
N GLY A 286 -3.79 -21.37 -13.46
CA GLY A 286 -2.59 -21.04 -12.68
C GLY A 286 -2.19 -22.12 -11.68
N TYR A 287 -1.32 -21.76 -10.76
CA TYR A 287 -0.87 -22.63 -9.65
C TYR A 287 -0.60 -21.77 -8.39
N PRO A 288 -0.55 -22.37 -7.19
CA PRO A 288 -0.66 -23.79 -6.86
C PRO A 288 -2.11 -24.30 -6.69
N ASP A 289 -3.06 -23.43 -6.32
CA ASP A 289 -4.41 -23.84 -5.87
C ASP A 289 -5.44 -23.82 -7.00
N LYS A 290 -5.08 -23.35 -8.19
CA LYS A 290 -5.96 -23.21 -9.36
C LYS A 290 -7.21 -22.39 -9.09
N LEU A 291 -7.04 -21.32 -8.31
CA LEU A 291 -8.11 -20.36 -8.02
C LEU A 291 -8.53 -19.64 -9.28
N LYS A 292 -9.82 -19.23 -9.35
CA LYS A 292 -10.39 -18.61 -10.54
C LYS A 292 -11.06 -17.29 -10.22
N GLY A 293 -10.87 -16.31 -11.10
CA GLY A 293 -11.56 -15.03 -11.03
C GLY A 293 -11.28 -14.28 -9.72
N THR A 294 -12.33 -13.92 -9.02
CA THR A 294 -12.26 -13.20 -7.75
C THR A 294 -11.98 -14.08 -6.53
N ASP A 295 -11.92 -15.41 -6.68
CA ASP A 295 -11.45 -16.30 -5.62
C ASP A 295 -9.94 -16.13 -5.39
N ILE A 296 -9.20 -15.65 -6.40
CA ILE A 296 -7.82 -15.23 -6.24
C ILE A 296 -7.82 -13.94 -5.39
N PRO A 297 -7.06 -13.88 -4.28
CA PRO A 297 -6.94 -12.67 -3.47
C PRO A 297 -6.54 -11.45 -4.29
N LEU A 298 -7.12 -10.28 -3.99
CA LEU A 298 -6.91 -9.06 -4.78
C LEU A 298 -5.43 -8.65 -4.81
N GLU A 299 -4.74 -8.78 -3.68
CA GLU A 299 -3.30 -8.51 -3.56
C GLU A 299 -2.46 -9.37 -4.49
N ALA A 300 -2.80 -10.66 -4.62
CA ALA A 300 -2.12 -11.57 -5.54
C ALA A 300 -2.38 -11.16 -7.00
N ARG A 301 -3.64 -10.87 -7.38
CA ARG A 301 -3.99 -10.39 -8.74
C ARG A 301 -3.25 -9.11 -9.13
N ILE A 302 -3.03 -8.22 -8.17
CA ILE A 302 -2.26 -6.98 -8.38
C ILE A 302 -0.80 -7.32 -8.64
N VAL A 303 -0.18 -8.15 -7.79
CA VAL A 303 1.24 -8.49 -7.88
C VAL A 303 1.52 -9.32 -9.14
N THR A 304 0.64 -10.25 -9.53
CA THR A 304 0.75 -10.98 -10.80
C THR A 304 0.92 -10.05 -12.00
N VAL A 305 0.09 -8.99 -12.08
CA VAL A 305 0.18 -8.02 -13.19
C VAL A 305 1.47 -7.21 -13.09
N ALA A 306 1.85 -6.77 -11.89
CA ALA A 306 3.06 -5.98 -11.66
C ALA A 306 4.33 -6.75 -12.02
N ASP A 307 4.44 -8.01 -11.60
CA ASP A 307 5.58 -8.88 -11.89
C ASP A 307 5.71 -9.16 -13.40
N VAL A 308 4.60 -9.51 -14.06
CA VAL A 308 4.61 -9.76 -15.51
C VAL A 308 5.03 -8.52 -16.30
N ILE A 309 4.57 -7.33 -15.93
CA ILE A 309 5.00 -6.08 -16.58
C ILE A 309 6.50 -5.90 -16.46
N ASP A 310 7.04 -6.09 -15.25
CA ASP A 310 8.48 -5.97 -15.04
C ASP A 310 9.26 -7.01 -15.83
N ALA A 311 8.81 -8.26 -15.82
CA ALA A 311 9.44 -9.34 -16.59
C ALA A 311 9.44 -9.10 -18.11
N LEU A 312 8.46 -8.37 -18.64
CA LEU A 312 8.39 -8.04 -20.07
C LEU A 312 9.25 -6.83 -20.42
N LEU A 313 9.31 -5.82 -19.55
CA LEU A 313 10.03 -4.57 -19.78
C LEU A 313 11.50 -4.62 -19.39
N SER A 314 11.95 -5.64 -18.64
CA SER A 314 13.32 -5.75 -18.15
C SER A 314 14.20 -6.55 -19.09
N HIS A 315 15.49 -6.19 -19.12
CA HIS A 315 16.52 -6.94 -19.82
C HIS A 315 16.75 -8.26 -19.08
N ARG A 316 16.71 -9.39 -19.82
CA ARG A 316 17.09 -10.72 -19.32
C ARG A 316 18.20 -11.29 -20.21
N PRO A 317 19.09 -12.14 -19.69
CA PRO A 317 20.22 -12.65 -20.47
C PRO A 317 19.85 -13.24 -21.84
N TYR A 318 18.60 -13.74 -21.96
CA TYR A 318 18.11 -14.44 -23.14
C TYR A 318 17.01 -13.68 -23.88
N LYS A 319 16.61 -12.47 -23.45
CA LYS A 319 15.47 -11.76 -24.01
C LYS A 319 15.64 -10.25 -23.94
N GLN A 320 15.53 -9.58 -25.08
CA GLN A 320 15.44 -8.13 -25.14
C GLN A 320 14.13 -7.62 -24.49
N PRO A 321 14.15 -6.47 -23.83
CA PRO A 321 12.93 -5.83 -23.31
C PRO A 321 11.91 -5.60 -24.43
N TRP A 322 10.65 -5.82 -24.12
CA TRP A 322 9.56 -5.50 -25.02
C TRP A 322 9.34 -3.97 -25.08
N SER A 323 8.75 -3.49 -26.19
CA SER A 323 8.26 -2.12 -26.23
C SER A 323 7.04 -1.97 -25.30
N ILE A 324 6.78 -0.75 -24.85
CA ILE A 324 5.61 -0.46 -24.01
C ILE A 324 4.30 -0.79 -24.74
N ASP A 325 4.27 -0.61 -26.07
CA ASP A 325 3.11 -0.89 -26.93
C ASP A 325 2.86 -2.40 -27.02
N ASP A 326 3.92 -3.21 -27.13
CA ASP A 326 3.80 -4.69 -27.12
C ASP A 326 3.30 -5.20 -25.76
N VAL A 327 3.79 -4.60 -24.67
CA VAL A 327 3.33 -4.92 -23.31
C VAL A 327 1.86 -4.54 -23.15
N GLU A 328 1.45 -3.36 -23.60
CA GLU A 328 0.04 -2.94 -23.59
C GLU A 328 -0.85 -3.96 -24.32
N LEU A 329 -0.46 -4.35 -25.53
CA LEU A 329 -1.21 -5.32 -26.33
C LEU A 329 -1.28 -6.69 -25.64
N TYR A 330 -0.18 -7.15 -25.03
CA TYR A 330 -0.15 -8.40 -24.28
C TYR A 330 -1.10 -8.39 -23.08
N LEU A 331 -1.11 -7.29 -22.32
CA LEU A 331 -1.97 -7.13 -21.16
C LEU A 331 -3.46 -7.10 -21.57
N ILE A 332 -3.80 -6.41 -22.65
CA ILE A 332 -5.17 -6.36 -23.19
C ILE A 332 -5.62 -7.77 -23.60
N ASN A 333 -4.79 -8.49 -24.33
CA ASN A 333 -5.10 -9.85 -24.80
C ASN A 333 -5.21 -10.86 -23.63
N GLY A 334 -4.46 -10.66 -22.55
CA GLY A 334 -4.50 -11.49 -21.34
C GLY A 334 -5.63 -11.16 -20.37
N SER A 335 -6.34 -10.06 -20.59
CA SER A 335 -7.43 -9.61 -19.71
C SER A 335 -8.57 -10.63 -19.66
N GLY A 336 -9.00 -11.00 -18.46
CA GLY A 336 -10.04 -12.00 -18.20
C GLY A 336 -9.59 -13.46 -18.35
N THR A 337 -8.34 -13.71 -18.77
CA THR A 337 -7.74 -15.04 -18.86
C THR A 337 -6.50 -15.16 -17.97
N LEU A 338 -5.44 -14.48 -18.31
CA LEU A 338 -4.24 -14.44 -17.46
C LEU A 338 -4.45 -13.52 -16.26
N PHE A 339 -5.08 -12.37 -16.47
CA PHE A 339 -5.13 -11.25 -15.55
C PHE A 339 -6.54 -10.80 -15.22
N ASP A 340 -6.69 -10.24 -14.01
CA ASP A 340 -7.93 -9.53 -13.62
C ASP A 340 -8.14 -8.29 -14.49
N PRO A 341 -9.30 -8.18 -15.18
CA PRO A 341 -9.64 -7.00 -16.00
C PRO A 341 -9.55 -5.67 -15.25
N LEU A 342 -9.84 -5.66 -13.93
CA LEU A 342 -9.75 -4.45 -13.11
C LEU A 342 -8.29 -4.01 -12.90
N CYS A 343 -7.37 -4.95 -12.72
CA CYS A 343 -5.93 -4.67 -12.59
C CYS A 343 -5.36 -4.19 -13.93
N ILE A 344 -5.81 -4.79 -15.04
CA ILE A 344 -5.41 -4.34 -16.39
C ILE A 344 -5.91 -2.92 -16.66
N ASP A 345 -7.19 -2.62 -16.40
CA ASP A 345 -7.74 -1.26 -16.55
C ASP A 345 -6.94 -0.23 -15.73
N ALA A 346 -6.52 -0.59 -14.50
CA ALA A 346 -5.72 0.26 -13.64
C ALA A 346 -4.35 0.61 -14.25
N ILE A 347 -3.65 -0.37 -14.79
CA ILE A 347 -2.29 -0.15 -15.30
C ILE A 347 -2.31 0.55 -16.67
N LEU A 348 -3.26 0.23 -17.53
CA LEU A 348 -3.43 0.91 -18.82
C LEU A 348 -3.67 2.43 -18.66
N HIS A 349 -4.38 2.83 -17.62
CA HIS A 349 -4.53 4.25 -17.24
C HIS A 349 -3.27 4.90 -16.69
N SER A 350 -2.20 4.13 -16.45
CA SER A 350 -0.98 4.57 -15.79
C SER A 350 0.30 4.24 -16.57
N LEU A 351 0.24 3.86 -17.85
CA LEU A 351 1.40 3.43 -18.64
C LEU A 351 2.53 4.47 -18.70
N ASN A 352 2.19 5.76 -18.73
CA ASN A 352 3.18 6.83 -18.64
C ASN A 352 3.98 6.80 -17.31
N LYS A 353 3.36 6.36 -16.23
CA LYS A 353 4.03 6.20 -14.93
C LYS A 353 4.88 4.93 -14.88
N VAL A 354 4.44 3.85 -15.54
CA VAL A 354 5.23 2.63 -15.71
C VAL A 354 6.58 2.98 -16.35
N THR A 355 6.58 3.75 -17.44
CA THR A 355 7.81 4.21 -18.10
C THR A 355 8.69 5.07 -17.19
N LEU A 356 8.11 5.91 -16.34
CA LEU A 356 8.87 6.71 -15.37
C LEU A 356 9.51 5.85 -14.29
N ILE A 357 8.82 4.82 -13.79
CA ILE A 357 9.33 3.87 -12.80
C ILE A 357 10.51 3.08 -13.39
N GLN A 358 10.40 2.60 -14.63
CA GLN A 358 11.51 1.94 -15.33
C GLN A 358 12.77 2.83 -15.41
N LYS A 359 12.59 4.10 -15.75
CA LYS A 359 13.71 5.07 -15.79
C LYS A 359 14.29 5.36 -14.41
N ARG A 360 13.49 5.32 -13.36
CA ARG A 360 13.93 5.58 -12.00
C ARG A 360 14.72 4.43 -11.40
N TYR A 361 14.38 3.21 -11.78
CA TYR A 361 15.03 1.98 -11.33
C TYR A 361 15.50 1.17 -12.54
N PRO A 362 16.59 1.58 -13.22
CA PRO A 362 17.08 0.91 -14.43
C PRO A 362 17.62 -0.48 -14.10
N ASP A 363 17.65 -1.36 -15.10
CA ASP A 363 18.35 -2.64 -14.99
C ASP A 363 19.84 -2.37 -14.81
N VAL A 364 20.48 -3.14 -13.90
CA VAL A 364 21.94 -3.11 -13.75
C VAL A 364 22.50 -4.09 -14.77
N ILE A 365 23.16 -3.57 -15.80
CA ILE A 365 23.91 -4.39 -16.75
C ILE A 365 25.27 -4.67 -16.11
N GLU A 366 25.71 -5.91 -16.04
CA GLU A 366 26.99 -6.32 -15.40
C GLU A 366 28.23 -5.60 -15.95
N GLU A 367 28.15 -4.98 -17.12
CA GLU A 367 29.23 -4.14 -17.70
C GLU A 367 29.49 -2.83 -16.94
N ASP A 368 28.60 -2.42 -16.04
CA ASP A 368 28.71 -1.16 -15.28
C ASP A 368 29.30 -1.34 -13.86
N LEU A 369 29.72 -2.53 -13.48
CA LEU A 369 30.38 -2.75 -12.19
C LEU A 369 31.88 -2.41 -12.31
N PRO A 370 32.40 -1.43 -11.55
CA PRO A 370 33.86 -1.19 -11.51
C PRO A 370 34.53 -2.43 -10.90
N LEU A 371 35.56 -2.92 -11.59
CA LEU A 371 36.46 -4.01 -11.19
C LEU A 371 37.09 -3.76 -9.82
#